data_6fec719f2cf663d50efd645cb0fbc605
#
_entry.id   6fec719f2cf663d50efd645cb0fbc605
#
_cell.length_a   1.000
_cell.length_b   1.000
_cell.length_c   1.000
_cell.angle_alpha   90.00
_cell.angle_beta   90.00
_cell.angle_gamma   90.00
#
_symmetry.space_group_name_H-M   'P 1'
#
loop_
_entity.id
_entity.type
_entity.pdbx_description
1 polymer ?
#
loop_
_entity_poly.entity_id
_entity_poly.type
_entity_poly.pdbx_seq_one_letter_code
_entity_poly.pdbx_strand_id
1 'polypeptide(L)'
;MDVAAFTRQLVDIESITGNEAAVGDLLHLELERRGFQPEKIPVEGPRCNVFATWPEQPRPAIVFSTHMDTVPPFIPSSEDATRIYGRGSCDAKGIIAAQIAAAERLRQENIHAGLLFLVGEERDSLGAKVANQSPRGSKFLVNGEPTENRVAVASKGALRVEVIARGRMAHSAYPELGESAIDKLLAALQRLRAMKLPEEEGIGPCTLNIGVIEGGRAPNVIPDKARAQLLYRLVGSAEQLKREIVEAIGNLAQVEFVLEIPFVRLRTLDGLANMVAAFTTDIPALSNWG
;
A
#
# COMPACT_ATOMS: atom_id res chain seq x y z
N MET A 1 23.10 -15.38 8.97
CA MET A 1 22.15 -15.83 7.90
C MET A 1 22.70 -15.50 6.53
N ASP A 2 22.56 -16.40 5.53
CA ASP A 2 22.72 -16.03 4.12
C ASP A 2 21.43 -15.35 3.66
N VAL A 3 21.46 -14.02 3.57
CA VAL A 3 20.31 -13.19 3.23
C VAL A 3 19.84 -13.47 1.80
N ALA A 4 20.78 -13.69 0.86
CA ALA A 4 20.46 -13.92 -0.55
C ALA A 4 19.74 -15.27 -0.73
N ALA A 5 20.28 -16.34 -0.16
CA ALA A 5 19.66 -17.66 -0.22
C ALA A 5 18.26 -17.66 0.42
N PHE A 6 18.08 -17.00 1.57
CA PHE A 6 16.78 -16.92 2.22
C PHE A 6 15.78 -16.06 1.44
N THR A 7 16.22 -14.96 0.84
CA THR A 7 15.38 -14.16 -0.07
C THR A 7 14.84 -15.01 -1.21
N ARG A 8 15.68 -15.81 -1.88
CA ARG A 8 15.22 -16.72 -2.96
C ARG A 8 14.21 -17.74 -2.46
N GLN A 9 14.46 -18.35 -1.30
CA GLN A 9 13.52 -19.28 -0.69
C GLN A 9 12.13 -18.64 -0.45
N LEU A 10 12.10 -17.41 0.02
CA LEU A 10 10.84 -16.66 0.20
C LEU A 10 10.19 -16.34 -1.14
N VAL A 11 10.96 -15.88 -2.14
CA VAL A 11 10.46 -15.51 -3.47
C VAL A 11 9.83 -16.71 -4.18
N ASP A 12 10.39 -17.92 -4.02
CA ASP A 12 9.90 -19.14 -4.66
C ASP A 12 8.58 -19.69 -4.05
N ILE A 13 8.10 -19.09 -2.96
CA ILE A 13 6.76 -19.37 -2.43
C ILE A 13 5.80 -18.31 -2.96
N GLU A 14 4.76 -18.72 -3.69
CA GLU A 14 3.69 -17.83 -4.11
C GLU A 14 2.98 -17.24 -2.88
N SER A 15 2.83 -15.92 -2.86
CA SER A 15 2.09 -15.19 -1.81
C SER A 15 1.37 -13.97 -2.39
N ILE A 16 0.74 -14.13 -3.55
CA ILE A 16 -0.17 -13.10 -4.08
C ILE A 16 -1.21 -12.77 -3.02
N THR A 17 -1.55 -11.48 -2.85
CA THR A 17 -2.48 -11.02 -1.83
C THR A 17 -3.74 -11.88 -1.74
N GLY A 18 -3.95 -12.49 -0.59
CA GLY A 18 -4.99 -13.50 -0.35
C GLY A 18 -4.47 -14.94 -0.23
N ASN A 19 -3.20 -15.20 -0.61
CA ASN A 19 -2.58 -16.52 -0.61
C ASN A 19 -1.24 -16.56 0.18
N GLU A 20 -1.18 -15.87 1.32
CA GLU A 20 0.08 -15.72 2.08
C GLU A 20 0.35 -16.82 3.12
N ALA A 21 -0.58 -17.76 3.30
CA ALA A 21 -0.47 -18.77 4.36
C ALA A 21 0.85 -19.55 4.33
N ALA A 22 1.28 -20.01 3.15
CA ALA A 22 2.49 -20.81 3.01
C ALA A 22 3.78 -20.04 3.37
N VAL A 23 3.88 -18.77 2.99
CA VAL A 23 5.04 -17.93 3.37
C VAL A 23 5.01 -17.60 4.86
N GLY A 24 3.84 -17.39 5.45
CA GLY A 24 3.68 -17.18 6.89
C GLY A 24 4.08 -18.42 7.69
N ASP A 25 3.73 -19.63 7.22
CA ASP A 25 4.15 -20.90 7.85
C ASP A 25 5.67 -21.09 7.82
N LEU A 26 6.29 -20.81 6.66
CA LEU A 26 7.75 -20.87 6.55
C LEU A 26 8.42 -19.87 7.49
N LEU A 27 7.96 -18.63 7.53
CA LEU A 27 8.51 -17.59 8.40
C LEU A 27 8.40 -17.97 9.88
N HIS A 28 7.26 -18.51 10.29
CA HIS A 28 7.09 -18.97 11.66
C HIS A 28 8.13 -20.04 12.04
N LEU A 29 8.27 -21.09 11.23
CA LEU A 29 9.23 -22.17 11.48
C LEU A 29 10.69 -21.68 11.44
N GLU A 30 11.02 -20.82 10.49
CA GLU A 30 12.39 -20.31 10.34
C GLU A 30 12.77 -19.37 11.51
N LEU A 31 11.86 -18.55 11.98
CA LEU A 31 12.07 -17.69 13.16
C LEU A 31 12.25 -18.51 14.43
N GLU A 32 11.45 -19.56 14.62
CA GLU A 32 11.61 -20.49 15.74
C GLU A 32 12.99 -21.17 15.71
N ARG A 33 13.40 -21.68 14.56
CA ARG A 33 14.73 -22.28 14.34
C ARG A 33 15.88 -21.32 14.67
N ARG A 34 15.69 -20.03 14.50
CA ARG A 34 16.65 -18.96 14.81
C ARG A 34 16.62 -18.50 16.27
N GLY A 35 15.74 -19.08 17.08
CA GLY A 35 15.65 -18.78 18.51
C GLY A 35 14.76 -17.59 18.86
N PHE A 36 13.96 -17.09 17.92
CA PHE A 36 12.85 -16.20 18.22
C PHE A 36 11.68 -16.98 18.83
N GLN A 37 10.76 -16.26 19.43
CA GLN A 37 9.43 -16.75 19.82
C GLN A 37 8.39 -16.20 18.86
N PRO A 38 8.09 -16.92 17.76
CA PRO A 38 7.10 -16.46 16.79
C PRO A 38 5.67 -16.76 17.26
N GLU A 39 4.77 -15.83 16.94
CA GLU A 39 3.33 -15.93 17.15
C GLU A 39 2.62 -15.69 15.83
N LYS A 40 1.64 -16.53 15.49
CA LYS A 40 0.73 -16.28 14.37
C LYS A 40 -0.47 -15.48 14.87
N ILE A 41 -0.72 -14.31 14.28
CA ILE A 41 -1.89 -13.47 14.54
C ILE A 41 -2.89 -13.73 13.42
N PRO A 42 -4.00 -14.44 13.66
CA PRO A 42 -5.00 -14.74 12.63
C PRO A 42 -5.59 -13.46 12.03
N VAL A 43 -5.77 -13.44 10.70
CA VAL A 43 -6.33 -12.29 9.97
C VAL A 43 -7.62 -12.69 9.24
N GLU A 44 -7.54 -13.62 8.28
CA GLU A 44 -8.68 -14.09 7.50
C GLU A 44 -8.41 -15.49 6.95
N GLY A 45 -9.29 -16.44 7.23
CA GLY A 45 -9.12 -17.84 6.81
C GLY A 45 -7.78 -18.41 7.31
N PRO A 46 -6.92 -18.97 6.43
CA PRO A 46 -5.62 -19.49 6.82
C PRO A 46 -4.52 -18.41 6.92
N ARG A 47 -4.82 -17.15 6.56
CA ARG A 47 -3.87 -16.03 6.52
C ARG A 47 -3.59 -15.52 7.92
N CYS A 48 -2.33 -15.41 8.28
CA CYS A 48 -1.89 -14.89 9.58
C CYS A 48 -0.75 -13.91 9.39
N ASN A 49 -0.72 -12.83 10.18
CA ASN A 49 0.52 -12.10 10.40
C ASN A 49 1.48 -12.97 11.24
N VAL A 50 2.77 -12.72 11.11
CA VAL A 50 3.80 -13.36 11.95
C VAL A 50 4.46 -12.27 12.79
N PHE A 51 4.26 -12.35 14.12
CA PHE A 51 4.97 -11.51 15.07
C PHE A 51 6.02 -12.35 15.79
N ALA A 52 7.22 -11.85 15.97
CA ALA A 52 8.27 -12.59 16.66
C ALA A 52 9.12 -11.68 17.54
N THR A 53 9.49 -12.22 18.70
CA THR A 53 10.33 -11.54 19.68
C THR A 53 11.45 -12.47 20.14
N TRP A 54 12.41 -11.92 20.87
CA TRP A 54 13.38 -12.74 21.60
C TRP A 54 12.82 -13.16 22.95
N PRO A 55 13.15 -14.38 23.46
CA PRO A 55 12.69 -14.84 24.78
C PRO A 55 13.04 -13.88 25.91
N GLU A 56 14.22 -13.24 25.80
CA GLU A 56 14.73 -12.29 26.79
C GLU A 56 13.96 -10.96 26.80
N GLN A 57 13.30 -10.63 25.68
CA GLN A 57 12.58 -9.35 25.49
C GLN A 57 11.23 -9.55 24.78
N PRO A 58 10.20 -10.06 25.46
CA PRO A 58 8.89 -10.31 24.84
C PRO A 58 8.12 -9.03 24.49
N ARG A 59 8.58 -7.87 24.99
CA ARG A 59 8.02 -6.54 24.68
C ARG A 59 9.13 -5.63 24.16
N PRO A 60 9.53 -5.77 22.89
CA PRO A 60 10.62 -5.00 22.32
C PRO A 60 10.23 -3.53 22.16
N ALA A 61 11.18 -2.64 22.46
CA ALA A 61 10.99 -1.20 22.26
C ALA A 61 10.96 -0.82 20.76
N ILE A 62 11.63 -1.61 19.92
CA ILE A 62 11.73 -1.42 18.48
C ILE A 62 11.14 -2.65 17.80
N VAL A 63 10.28 -2.43 16.80
CA VAL A 63 9.73 -3.49 15.94
C VAL A 63 10.04 -3.15 14.49
N PHE A 64 10.61 -4.09 13.77
CA PHE A 64 10.70 -4.05 12.32
C PHE A 64 9.46 -4.67 11.71
N SER A 65 8.86 -4.00 10.74
CA SER A 65 7.69 -4.52 10.02
C SER A 65 7.88 -4.42 8.51
N THR A 66 7.27 -5.33 7.79
CA THR A 66 7.05 -5.27 6.34
C THR A 66 5.97 -6.30 5.97
N HIS A 67 5.57 -6.36 4.70
CA HIS A 67 4.53 -7.26 4.26
C HIS A 67 5.08 -8.54 3.61
N MET A 68 4.23 -9.59 3.59
CA MET A 68 4.54 -10.91 3.02
C MET A 68 3.90 -11.14 1.66
N ASP A 69 2.85 -10.37 1.36
CA ASP A 69 2.13 -10.50 0.11
C ASP A 69 2.83 -9.81 -1.06
N THR A 70 2.37 -10.13 -2.25
CA THR A 70 2.90 -9.57 -3.49
C THR A 70 1.76 -9.35 -4.49
N VAL A 71 1.96 -8.39 -5.41
CA VAL A 71 1.08 -8.23 -6.58
C VAL A 71 1.27 -9.39 -7.59
N PRO A 72 0.22 -9.74 -8.38
CA PRO A 72 0.36 -10.69 -9.49
C PRO A 72 1.20 -10.10 -10.65
N PRO A 73 1.74 -10.96 -11.56
CA PRO A 73 1.76 -12.42 -11.48
C PRO A 73 2.86 -12.96 -10.57
N PHE A 74 2.74 -14.21 -10.10
CA PHE A 74 3.84 -14.89 -9.47
C PHE A 74 5.00 -15.09 -10.48
N ILE A 75 6.23 -14.78 -10.04
CA ILE A 75 7.45 -14.93 -10.81
C ILE A 75 8.48 -15.56 -9.87
N PRO A 76 8.91 -16.81 -10.12
CA PRO A 76 9.89 -17.49 -9.27
C PRO A 76 11.25 -16.78 -9.31
N SER A 77 12.12 -17.14 -8.35
CA SER A 77 13.42 -16.51 -8.24
C SER A 77 14.38 -16.93 -9.38
N SER A 78 15.21 -16.00 -9.78
CA SER A 78 16.42 -16.21 -10.56
C SER A 78 17.50 -15.24 -10.09
N GLU A 79 18.76 -15.52 -10.40
CA GLU A 79 19.86 -14.67 -9.97
C GLU A 79 20.95 -14.55 -11.01
N ASP A 80 21.70 -13.46 -10.92
CA ASP A 80 23.01 -13.30 -11.53
C ASP A 80 24.08 -13.05 -10.44
N ALA A 81 25.28 -12.65 -10.82
CA ALA A 81 26.36 -12.41 -9.87
C ALA A 81 26.09 -11.29 -8.86
N THR A 82 25.09 -10.44 -9.06
CA THR A 82 24.87 -9.20 -8.31
C THR A 82 23.43 -8.99 -7.86
N ARG A 83 22.46 -9.71 -8.43
CA ARG A 83 21.02 -9.44 -8.25
C ARG A 83 20.21 -10.72 -8.13
N ILE A 84 19.14 -10.62 -7.36
CA ILE A 84 18.05 -11.60 -7.29
C ILE A 84 16.84 -11.00 -7.98
N TYR A 85 16.29 -11.74 -8.93
CA TYR A 85 15.07 -11.39 -9.66
C TYR A 85 13.92 -12.28 -9.18
N GLY A 86 12.69 -11.82 -9.35
CA GLY A 86 11.46 -12.53 -9.00
C GLY A 86 10.45 -11.63 -8.33
N ARG A 87 9.18 -12.05 -8.28
CA ARG A 87 8.14 -11.28 -7.63
C ARG A 87 8.36 -11.27 -6.12
N GLY A 88 8.49 -10.07 -5.52
CA GLY A 88 8.79 -9.91 -4.09
C GLY A 88 10.28 -9.83 -3.76
N SER A 89 11.21 -9.99 -4.71
CA SER A 89 12.65 -9.91 -4.42
C SER A 89 13.06 -8.55 -3.84
N CYS A 90 12.39 -7.49 -4.24
CA CYS A 90 12.57 -6.14 -3.70
C CYS A 90 11.41 -5.75 -2.76
N ASP A 91 10.18 -6.08 -3.15
CA ASP A 91 8.92 -5.67 -2.51
C ASP A 91 8.08 -6.92 -2.16
N ALA A 92 8.15 -7.47 -0.90
CA ALA A 92 9.04 -7.02 0.17
C ALA A 92 9.81 -8.20 0.82
N LYS A 93 9.89 -9.38 0.15
CA LYS A 93 10.51 -10.61 0.70
C LYS A 93 12.02 -10.45 0.94
N GLY A 94 12.71 -9.67 0.11
CA GLY A 94 14.11 -9.31 0.35
C GLY A 94 14.26 -8.45 1.61
N ILE A 95 13.28 -7.60 1.89
CA ILE A 95 13.24 -6.77 3.10
C ILE A 95 13.00 -7.64 4.34
N ILE A 96 12.10 -8.65 4.27
CA ILE A 96 11.92 -9.64 5.35
C ILE A 96 13.26 -10.28 5.74
N ALA A 97 13.99 -10.78 4.75
CA ALA A 97 15.29 -11.41 4.98
C ALA A 97 16.31 -10.44 5.60
N ALA A 98 16.34 -9.19 5.13
CA ALA A 98 17.21 -8.15 5.68
C ALA A 98 16.85 -7.77 7.12
N GLN A 99 15.56 -7.66 7.45
CA GLN A 99 15.10 -7.33 8.80
C GLN A 99 15.40 -8.45 9.80
N ILE A 100 15.26 -9.72 9.41
CA ILE A 100 15.64 -10.85 10.26
C ILE A 100 17.15 -10.81 10.53
N ALA A 101 17.98 -10.61 9.50
CA ALA A 101 19.45 -10.50 9.67
C ALA A 101 19.83 -9.31 10.56
N ALA A 102 19.15 -8.18 10.40
CA ALA A 102 19.36 -7.01 11.26
C ALA A 102 19.01 -7.29 12.72
N ALA A 103 17.88 -7.97 12.98
CA ALA A 103 17.47 -8.34 14.35
C ALA A 103 18.46 -9.32 15.00
N GLU A 104 18.99 -10.32 14.23
CA GLU A 104 20.03 -11.23 14.70
C GLU A 104 21.33 -10.49 15.07
N ARG A 105 21.74 -9.51 14.23
CA ARG A 105 22.93 -8.71 14.48
C ARG A 105 22.79 -7.81 15.70
N LEU A 106 21.63 -7.14 15.82
CA LEU A 106 21.34 -6.26 16.97
C LEU A 106 21.33 -7.04 18.30
N ARG A 107 20.85 -8.29 18.30
CA ARG A 107 20.92 -9.15 19.49
C ARG A 107 22.36 -9.36 19.98
N GLN A 108 23.33 -9.46 19.09
CA GLN A 108 24.75 -9.59 19.45
C GLN A 108 25.26 -8.33 20.18
N GLU A 109 24.61 -7.21 19.95
CA GLU A 109 24.89 -5.92 20.62
C GLU A 109 23.94 -5.67 21.81
N ASN A 110 23.24 -6.74 22.27
CA ASN A 110 22.25 -6.70 23.33
C ASN A 110 21.05 -5.77 23.07
N ILE A 111 20.72 -5.55 21.80
CA ILE A 111 19.52 -4.84 21.36
C ILE A 111 18.53 -5.85 20.80
N HIS A 112 17.38 -5.98 21.44
CA HIS A 112 16.37 -6.99 21.10
C HIS A 112 15.23 -6.34 20.32
N ALA A 113 15.32 -6.31 19.00
CA ALA A 113 14.24 -5.87 18.12
C ALA A 113 13.22 -6.99 17.91
N GLY A 114 11.94 -6.63 17.83
CA GLY A 114 10.88 -7.52 17.37
C GLY A 114 10.69 -7.45 15.86
N LEU A 115 9.96 -8.42 15.32
CA LEU A 115 9.63 -8.54 13.90
C LEU A 115 8.11 -8.67 13.74
N LEU A 116 7.53 -7.98 12.77
CA LEU A 116 6.11 -8.05 12.43
C LEU A 116 5.95 -8.14 10.92
N PHE A 117 5.61 -9.32 10.42
CA PHE A 117 5.38 -9.57 9.01
C PHE A 117 3.87 -9.67 8.73
N LEU A 118 3.39 -8.84 7.80
CA LEU A 118 1.99 -8.55 7.60
C LEU A 118 1.46 -9.16 6.29
N VAL A 119 0.16 -9.47 6.26
CA VAL A 119 -0.55 -9.90 5.07
C VAL A 119 -1.41 -8.76 4.52
N GLY A 120 -1.59 -8.69 3.20
CA GLY A 120 -2.59 -7.84 2.54
C GLY A 120 -2.23 -6.37 2.39
N GLU A 121 -0.95 -5.98 2.44
CA GLU A 121 -0.49 -4.60 2.22
C GLU A 121 -0.90 -4.10 0.82
N GLU A 122 -0.62 -4.90 -0.20
CA GLU A 122 -0.80 -4.60 -1.62
C GLU A 122 -2.27 -4.37 -2.05
N ARG A 123 -3.22 -4.54 -1.13
CA ARG A 123 -4.64 -4.34 -1.40
C ARG A 123 -5.36 -3.39 -0.45
N ASP A 124 -5.30 -3.68 0.84
CA ASP A 124 -6.16 -3.03 1.84
C ASP A 124 -5.55 -2.90 3.23
N SER A 125 -4.29 -3.30 3.42
CA SER A 125 -3.59 -3.30 4.72
C SER A 125 -4.34 -4.06 5.82
N LEU A 126 -5.04 -5.16 5.46
CA LEU A 126 -5.87 -5.91 6.41
C LEU A 126 -5.05 -6.46 7.58
N GLY A 127 -3.85 -7.01 7.30
CA GLY A 127 -2.94 -7.51 8.32
C GLY A 127 -2.51 -6.43 9.31
N ALA A 128 -2.17 -5.24 8.82
CA ALA A 128 -1.80 -4.11 9.65
C ALA A 128 -2.98 -3.65 10.54
N LYS A 129 -4.19 -3.55 9.97
CA LYS A 129 -5.40 -3.20 10.72
C LYS A 129 -5.69 -4.19 11.86
N VAL A 130 -5.51 -5.48 11.62
CA VAL A 130 -5.68 -6.52 12.65
C VAL A 130 -4.58 -6.42 13.71
N ALA A 131 -3.31 -6.29 13.30
CA ALA A 131 -2.19 -6.12 14.23
C ALA A 131 -2.38 -4.88 15.13
N ASN A 132 -2.92 -3.80 14.60
CA ASN A 132 -3.15 -2.55 15.32
C ASN A 132 -4.17 -2.66 16.46
N GLN A 133 -5.05 -3.68 16.44
CA GLN A 133 -6.01 -3.94 17.50
C GLN A 133 -5.35 -4.52 18.76
N SER A 134 -4.16 -5.10 18.63
CA SER A 134 -3.44 -5.75 19.73
C SER A 134 -1.95 -5.36 19.72
N PRO A 135 -1.63 -4.07 19.93
CA PRO A 135 -0.25 -3.59 19.94
C PRO A 135 0.54 -4.22 21.08
N ARG A 136 1.84 -4.40 20.89
CA ARG A 136 2.73 -5.05 21.86
C ARG A 136 3.53 -4.05 22.72
N GLY A 137 3.24 -2.75 22.60
CA GLY A 137 3.84 -1.70 23.40
C GLY A 137 5.23 -1.26 22.94
N SER A 138 5.53 -1.44 21.67
CA SER A 138 6.74 -0.86 21.05
C SER A 138 6.69 0.68 21.10
N LYS A 139 7.86 1.28 21.17
CA LYS A 139 8.03 2.75 21.13
C LYS A 139 8.35 3.27 19.73
N PHE A 140 8.90 2.38 18.91
CA PHE A 140 9.31 2.68 17.53
C PHE A 140 8.95 1.53 16.62
N LEU A 141 8.33 1.86 15.49
CA LEU A 141 8.10 0.96 14.39
C LEU A 141 9.00 1.39 13.21
N VAL A 142 9.74 0.46 12.65
CA VAL A 142 10.52 0.66 11.43
C VAL A 142 9.91 -0.19 10.33
N ASN A 143 9.09 0.42 9.50
CA ASN A 143 8.48 -0.26 8.36
C ASN A 143 9.45 -0.29 7.18
N GLY A 144 9.64 -1.47 6.61
CA GLY A 144 10.51 -1.70 5.47
C GLY A 144 9.73 -1.70 4.16
N GLU A 145 10.18 -0.83 3.24
CA GLU A 145 9.64 -0.67 1.89
C GLU A 145 10.79 -0.39 0.91
N PRO A 146 10.59 -0.49 -0.41
CA PRO A 146 11.60 -0.15 -1.41
C PRO A 146 11.91 1.35 -1.45
N THR A 147 12.78 1.83 -0.56
CA THR A 147 13.11 3.25 -0.37
C THR A 147 14.52 3.61 -0.85
N GLU A 148 15.13 2.80 -1.70
CA GLU A 148 16.51 3.01 -2.17
C GLU A 148 17.52 3.13 -1.01
N ASN A 149 17.28 2.41 0.09
CA ASN A 149 18.06 2.47 1.35
C ASN A 149 18.11 3.88 1.96
N ARG A 150 17.05 4.67 1.81
CA ARG A 150 16.89 5.99 2.41
C ARG A 150 15.78 5.96 3.45
N VAL A 151 15.81 6.89 4.39
CA VAL A 151 14.74 7.09 5.36
C VAL A 151 13.63 7.89 4.72
N ALA A 152 12.42 7.34 4.69
CA ALA A 152 11.26 8.10 4.22
C ALA A 152 10.86 9.15 5.26
N VAL A 153 10.83 10.43 4.87
CA VAL A 153 10.37 11.55 5.72
C VAL A 153 8.85 11.69 5.71
N ALA A 154 8.22 11.11 4.70
CA ALA A 154 6.77 11.03 4.55
C ALA A 154 6.39 9.91 3.61
N SER A 155 5.16 9.40 3.75
CA SER A 155 4.48 8.54 2.80
C SER A 155 3.23 9.26 2.28
N LYS A 156 3.10 9.40 0.96
CA LYS A 156 1.90 10.00 0.35
C LYS A 156 0.72 9.07 0.57
N GLY A 157 -0.42 9.67 0.92
CA GLY A 157 -1.66 8.94 1.03
C GLY A 157 -2.24 8.54 -0.32
N ALA A 158 -3.39 7.88 -0.29
CA ALA A 158 -4.16 7.52 -1.48
C ALA A 158 -5.64 7.85 -1.26
N LEU A 159 -6.27 8.47 -2.25
CA LEU A 159 -7.71 8.64 -2.32
C LEU A 159 -8.18 8.09 -3.66
N ARG A 160 -8.90 6.96 -3.63
CA ARG A 160 -9.53 6.38 -4.81
C ARG A 160 -10.95 6.90 -4.95
N VAL A 161 -11.23 7.47 -6.11
CA VAL A 161 -12.50 8.13 -6.39
C VAL A 161 -13.12 7.48 -7.63
N GLU A 162 -14.40 7.18 -7.56
CA GLU A 162 -15.22 6.80 -8.71
C GLU A 162 -16.14 7.97 -9.09
N VAL A 163 -16.13 8.35 -10.36
CA VAL A 163 -16.96 9.40 -10.94
C VAL A 163 -17.95 8.76 -11.90
N ILE A 164 -19.25 8.88 -11.61
CA ILE A 164 -20.31 8.18 -12.34
C ILE A 164 -21.26 9.21 -12.95
N ALA A 165 -21.21 9.36 -14.27
CA ALA A 165 -22.13 10.21 -15.02
C ALA A 165 -23.33 9.42 -15.53
N ARG A 166 -24.51 10.04 -15.46
CA ARG A 166 -25.76 9.52 -15.97
C ARG A 166 -26.35 10.46 -17.00
N GLY A 167 -26.94 9.89 -18.04
CA GLY A 167 -27.58 10.60 -19.11
C GLY A 167 -28.93 9.99 -19.48
N ARG A 168 -29.37 10.29 -20.70
CA ARG A 168 -30.57 9.73 -21.30
C ARG A 168 -30.24 9.18 -22.67
N MET A 169 -30.53 7.90 -22.87
CA MET A 169 -30.28 7.23 -24.13
C MET A 169 -31.22 7.73 -25.24
N ALA A 170 -30.67 7.92 -26.42
CA ALA A 170 -31.42 8.22 -27.63
C ALA A 170 -30.64 7.74 -28.87
N HIS A 171 -31.30 7.72 -30.03
CA HIS A 171 -30.61 7.51 -31.30
C HIS A 171 -29.77 8.77 -31.63
N SER A 172 -28.53 8.59 -32.05
CA SER A 172 -27.57 9.68 -32.28
C SER A 172 -28.02 10.69 -33.38
N ALA A 173 -28.94 10.28 -34.25
CA ALA A 173 -29.53 11.19 -35.26
C ALA A 173 -30.51 12.21 -34.65
N TYR A 174 -30.92 12.04 -33.39
CA TYR A 174 -31.87 12.91 -32.69
C TYR A 174 -31.28 13.32 -31.30
N PRO A 175 -30.20 14.11 -31.31
CA PRO A 175 -29.45 14.43 -30.11
C PRO A 175 -30.28 15.18 -29.06
N GLU A 176 -31.31 15.94 -29.47
CA GLU A 176 -32.22 16.66 -28.59
C GLU A 176 -33.08 15.76 -27.70
N LEU A 177 -33.25 14.49 -28.05
CA LEU A 177 -33.98 13.50 -27.28
C LEU A 177 -33.11 12.79 -26.22
N GLY A 178 -31.79 12.95 -26.32
CA GLY A 178 -30.81 12.30 -25.43
C GLY A 178 -30.09 13.26 -24.51
N GLU A 179 -29.23 12.70 -23.67
CA GLU A 179 -28.25 13.42 -22.86
C GLU A 179 -27.03 12.53 -22.66
N SER A 180 -25.88 12.94 -23.20
CA SER A 180 -24.69 12.10 -23.22
C SER A 180 -24.02 12.04 -21.85
N ALA A 181 -24.00 10.83 -21.24
CA ALA A 181 -23.22 10.59 -20.03
C ALA A 181 -21.72 10.69 -20.27
N ILE A 182 -21.24 10.35 -21.46
CA ILE A 182 -19.81 10.48 -21.80
C ILE A 182 -19.42 11.97 -21.81
N ASP A 183 -20.22 12.86 -22.43
CA ASP A 183 -19.90 14.29 -22.46
C ASP A 183 -19.90 14.90 -21.06
N LYS A 184 -20.85 14.51 -20.21
CA LYS A 184 -20.84 14.90 -18.79
C LYS A 184 -19.59 14.43 -18.07
N LEU A 185 -19.20 13.17 -18.26
CA LEU A 185 -18.01 12.61 -17.64
C LEU A 185 -16.75 13.35 -18.11
N LEU A 186 -16.61 13.58 -19.41
CA LEU A 186 -15.47 14.34 -19.97
C LEU A 186 -15.38 15.75 -19.38
N ALA A 187 -16.52 16.44 -19.27
CA ALA A 187 -16.58 17.77 -18.64
C ALA A 187 -16.18 17.72 -17.15
N ALA A 188 -16.65 16.71 -16.40
CA ALA A 188 -16.27 16.51 -15.01
C ALA A 188 -14.76 16.25 -14.86
N LEU A 189 -14.21 15.33 -15.67
CA LEU A 189 -12.78 15.02 -15.65
C LEU A 189 -11.90 16.22 -16.05
N GLN A 190 -12.36 17.05 -17.00
CA GLN A 190 -11.66 18.27 -17.38
C GLN A 190 -11.61 19.27 -16.21
N ARG A 191 -12.70 19.45 -15.46
CA ARG A 191 -12.72 20.29 -14.26
C ARG A 191 -11.77 19.77 -13.19
N LEU A 192 -11.76 18.45 -12.91
CA LEU A 192 -10.83 17.84 -11.95
C LEU A 192 -9.36 18.02 -12.34
N ARG A 193 -9.04 17.90 -13.64
CA ARG A 193 -7.66 18.14 -14.12
C ARG A 193 -7.22 19.60 -14.05
N ALA A 194 -8.17 20.54 -14.06
CA ALA A 194 -7.90 21.97 -13.93
C ALA A 194 -7.78 22.42 -12.46
N MET A 195 -8.12 21.58 -11.48
CA MET A 195 -7.99 21.91 -10.07
C MET A 195 -6.53 22.17 -9.69
N LYS A 196 -6.31 23.16 -8.84
CA LYS A 196 -5.02 23.34 -8.17
C LYS A 196 -4.95 22.34 -7.01
N LEU A 197 -4.15 21.31 -7.18
CA LEU A 197 -3.97 20.29 -6.14
C LEU A 197 -3.08 20.80 -5.00
N PRO A 198 -3.27 20.30 -3.76
CA PRO A 198 -2.42 20.64 -2.63
C PRO A 198 -0.95 20.29 -2.89
N GLU A 199 -0.06 21.12 -2.36
CA GLU A 199 1.38 20.90 -2.39
C GLU A 199 1.95 21.24 -1.01
N GLU A 200 2.96 20.49 -0.59
CA GLU A 200 3.64 20.70 0.67
C GLU A 200 5.16 20.80 0.45
N GLU A 201 5.76 21.83 1.04
CA GLU A 201 7.20 22.07 0.93
C GLU A 201 8.00 20.87 1.45
N GLY A 202 8.99 20.44 0.68
CA GLY A 202 9.82 19.25 0.97
C GLY A 202 9.16 17.91 0.69
N ILE A 203 7.85 17.87 0.41
CA ILE A 203 7.09 16.64 0.08
C ILE A 203 6.68 16.62 -1.40
N GLY A 204 6.41 17.80 -1.95
CA GLY A 204 5.94 18.01 -3.32
C GLY A 204 4.41 17.92 -3.46
N PRO A 205 3.90 17.92 -4.71
CA PRO A 205 2.47 18.05 -4.97
C PRO A 205 1.68 16.76 -4.74
N CYS A 206 0.40 16.91 -4.40
CA CYS A 206 -0.62 15.91 -4.65
C CYS A 206 -0.73 15.65 -6.16
N THR A 207 -0.95 14.43 -6.58
CA THR A 207 -1.08 14.08 -8.01
C THR A 207 -2.40 13.37 -8.28
N LEU A 208 -2.92 13.53 -9.51
CA LEU A 208 -4.11 12.86 -10.01
C LEU A 208 -3.75 11.92 -11.16
N ASN A 209 -4.16 10.67 -11.06
CA ASN A 209 -4.20 9.71 -12.15
C ASN A 209 -5.64 9.34 -12.49
N ILE A 210 -6.02 9.40 -13.76
CA ILE A 210 -7.26 8.82 -14.28
C ILE A 210 -6.90 7.46 -14.84
N GLY A 211 -7.17 6.41 -14.06
CA GLY A 211 -6.70 5.04 -14.37
C GLY A 211 -7.64 4.26 -15.29
N VAL A 212 -8.94 4.53 -15.21
CA VAL A 212 -9.97 3.82 -16.00
C VAL A 212 -11.04 4.81 -16.45
N ILE A 213 -11.47 4.67 -17.69
CA ILE A 213 -12.66 5.33 -18.24
C ILE A 213 -13.48 4.28 -19.00
N GLU A 214 -14.76 4.20 -18.72
CA GLU A 214 -15.71 3.29 -19.37
C GLU A 214 -17.02 4.03 -19.68
N GLY A 215 -17.64 3.71 -20.81
CA GLY A 215 -18.96 4.27 -21.16
C GLY A 215 -19.39 3.97 -22.57
N GLY A 216 -20.69 4.17 -22.82
CA GLY A 216 -21.29 3.94 -24.11
C GLY A 216 -21.64 2.49 -24.42
N ARG A 217 -22.33 2.27 -25.55
CA ARG A 217 -22.78 0.95 -26.02
C ARG A 217 -22.49 0.74 -27.50
N ALA A 218 -22.81 1.75 -28.31
CA ALA A 218 -22.64 1.73 -29.76
C ALA A 218 -22.47 3.17 -30.31
N PRO A 219 -21.81 3.37 -31.47
CA PRO A 219 -21.56 4.70 -32.02
C PRO A 219 -22.83 5.48 -32.41
N ASN A 220 -23.93 4.78 -32.70
CA ASN A 220 -25.20 5.39 -33.07
C ASN A 220 -26.18 5.57 -31.90
N VAL A 221 -25.71 5.41 -30.67
CA VAL A 221 -26.50 5.54 -29.43
C VAL A 221 -25.89 6.60 -28.53
N ILE A 222 -26.69 7.60 -28.10
CA ILE A 222 -26.29 8.54 -27.06
C ILE A 222 -26.17 7.77 -25.74
N PRO A 223 -25.01 7.79 -25.05
CA PRO A 223 -24.75 6.95 -23.88
C PRO A 223 -25.51 7.47 -22.64
N ASP A 224 -26.16 6.57 -21.95
CA ASP A 224 -26.91 6.81 -20.70
C ASP A 224 -26.07 6.64 -19.44
N LYS A 225 -24.88 6.01 -19.53
CA LYS A 225 -23.96 5.79 -18.41
C LYS A 225 -22.51 5.87 -18.86
N ALA A 226 -21.69 6.53 -18.04
CA ALA A 226 -20.23 6.51 -18.15
C ALA A 226 -19.63 6.61 -16.75
N ARG A 227 -18.44 6.04 -16.55
CA ARG A 227 -17.71 6.11 -15.29
C ARG A 227 -16.20 6.25 -15.49
N ALA A 228 -15.53 6.81 -14.48
CA ALA A 228 -14.08 6.83 -14.40
C ALA A 228 -13.61 6.47 -13.00
N GLN A 229 -12.45 5.81 -12.91
CA GLN A 229 -11.75 5.55 -11.65
C GLN A 229 -10.47 6.38 -11.61
N LEU A 230 -10.34 7.12 -10.52
CA LEU A 230 -9.26 8.07 -10.28
C LEU A 230 -8.51 7.71 -9.02
N LEU A 231 -7.21 8.02 -9.01
CA LEU A 231 -6.35 7.90 -7.84
C LEU A 231 -5.63 9.22 -7.60
N TYR A 232 -5.83 9.80 -6.43
CA TYR A 232 -5.03 10.92 -5.93
C TYR A 232 -3.96 10.39 -4.99
N ARG A 233 -2.70 10.82 -5.18
CA ARG A 233 -1.63 10.64 -4.20
C ARG A 233 -1.66 11.83 -3.26
N LEU A 234 -2.21 11.60 -2.06
CA LEU A 234 -2.51 12.67 -1.11
C LEU A 234 -1.25 13.27 -0.50
N VAL A 235 -1.30 14.60 -0.35
CA VAL A 235 -0.43 15.39 0.50
C VAL A 235 -1.35 16.26 1.35
N GLY A 236 -1.26 16.14 2.68
CA GLY A 236 -2.16 16.84 3.60
C GLY A 236 -3.55 16.18 3.76
N SER A 237 -4.56 17.00 4.05
CA SER A 237 -5.91 16.53 4.42
C SER A 237 -6.73 16.06 3.22
N ALA A 238 -7.24 14.82 3.29
CA ALA A 238 -8.18 14.28 2.32
C ALA A 238 -9.54 15.01 2.35
N GLU A 239 -9.97 15.46 3.51
CA GLU A 239 -11.31 16.07 3.69
C GLU A 239 -11.49 17.37 2.90
N GLN A 240 -10.44 18.19 2.81
CA GLN A 240 -10.48 19.38 1.98
C GLN A 240 -10.56 19.01 0.50
N LEU A 241 -9.70 18.10 0.05
CA LEU A 241 -9.68 17.65 -1.35
C LEU A 241 -11.03 17.02 -1.77
N LYS A 242 -11.66 16.22 -0.89
CA LYS A 242 -12.98 15.64 -1.16
C LYS A 242 -14.05 16.72 -1.40
N ARG A 243 -14.07 17.78 -0.57
CA ARG A 243 -15.00 18.90 -0.78
C ARG A 243 -14.76 19.60 -2.09
N GLU A 244 -13.51 19.89 -2.42
CA GLU A 244 -13.13 20.54 -3.69
C GLU A 244 -13.47 19.69 -4.92
N ILE A 245 -13.30 18.35 -4.84
CA ILE A 245 -13.71 17.41 -5.90
C ILE A 245 -15.23 17.48 -6.13
N VAL A 246 -16.02 17.41 -5.06
CA VAL A 246 -17.49 17.46 -5.16
C VAL A 246 -17.94 18.79 -5.75
N GLU A 247 -17.36 19.90 -5.31
CA GLU A 247 -17.66 21.23 -5.82
C GLU A 247 -17.30 21.38 -7.30
N ALA A 248 -16.11 20.92 -7.71
CA ALA A 248 -15.66 20.99 -9.09
C ALA A 248 -16.56 20.20 -10.04
N ILE A 249 -17.01 19.02 -9.63
CA ILE A 249 -17.88 18.17 -10.44
C ILE A 249 -19.31 18.75 -10.49
N GLY A 250 -19.81 19.26 -9.38
CA GLY A 250 -21.17 19.80 -9.27
C GLY A 250 -22.22 18.77 -9.66
N ASN A 251 -23.11 19.15 -10.60
CA ASN A 251 -24.21 18.28 -11.07
C ASN A 251 -23.89 17.42 -12.30
N LEU A 252 -22.64 17.41 -12.76
CA LEU A 252 -22.24 16.64 -13.95
C LEU A 252 -22.21 15.13 -13.69
N ALA A 253 -21.80 14.72 -12.48
CA ALA A 253 -21.65 13.31 -12.13
C ALA A 253 -21.78 13.09 -10.63
N GLN A 254 -22.04 11.85 -10.22
CA GLN A 254 -21.94 11.39 -8.84
C GLN A 254 -20.48 11.07 -8.51
N VAL A 255 -20.09 11.27 -7.25
CA VAL A 255 -18.75 10.99 -6.73
C VAL A 255 -18.85 9.96 -5.62
N GLU A 256 -18.05 8.91 -5.70
CA GLU A 256 -17.91 7.90 -4.65
C GLU A 256 -16.44 7.83 -4.22
N PHE A 257 -16.20 8.00 -2.92
CA PHE A 257 -14.87 7.83 -2.32
C PHE A 257 -14.72 6.38 -1.87
N VAL A 258 -13.95 5.60 -2.64
CA VAL A 258 -13.88 4.13 -2.51
C VAL A 258 -12.83 3.69 -1.51
N LEU A 259 -11.71 4.42 -1.43
CA LEU A 259 -10.59 4.12 -0.54
C LEU A 259 -9.93 5.43 -0.12
N GLU A 260 -9.56 5.50 1.14
CA GLU A 260 -8.71 6.55 1.69
C GLU A 260 -7.62 5.95 2.56
N ILE A 261 -6.38 6.29 2.24
CA ILE A 261 -5.21 6.04 3.07
C ILE A 261 -4.59 7.41 3.35
N PRO A 262 -4.43 7.81 4.61
CA PRO A 262 -3.96 9.16 4.93
C PRO A 262 -2.50 9.38 4.54
N PHE A 263 -2.16 10.63 4.25
CA PHE A 263 -0.77 11.10 4.22
C PHE A 263 -0.17 11.03 5.61
N VAL A 264 1.08 10.59 5.72
CA VAL A 264 1.78 10.48 7.01
C VAL A 264 3.16 11.11 6.92
N ARG A 265 3.48 11.98 7.91
CA ARG A 265 4.85 12.43 8.17
C ARG A 265 5.54 11.39 9.06
N LEU A 266 6.79 11.09 8.73
CA LEU A 266 7.59 10.08 9.41
C LEU A 266 8.74 10.74 10.17
N ARG A 267 9.29 10.02 11.13
CA ARG A 267 10.48 10.47 11.87
C ARG A 267 11.70 10.38 10.98
N THR A 268 12.56 11.37 11.11
CA THR A 268 13.87 11.40 10.47
C THR A 268 14.97 11.02 11.46
N LEU A 269 16.09 10.57 10.93
CA LEU A 269 17.29 10.27 11.69
C LEU A 269 18.45 11.09 11.12
N ASP A 270 19.18 11.79 12.01
CA ASP A 270 20.33 12.57 11.60
C ASP A 270 21.41 11.70 10.97
N GLY A 271 22.05 12.18 9.92
CA GLY A 271 23.13 11.50 9.21
C GLY A 271 22.69 10.45 8.20
N LEU A 272 21.39 10.16 8.05
CA LEU A 272 20.86 9.30 7.02
C LEU A 272 20.26 10.08 5.85
N ALA A 273 20.45 9.57 4.64
CA ALA A 273 19.83 10.14 3.45
C ALA A 273 18.31 9.98 3.51
N ASN A 274 17.58 11.01 3.11
CA ASN A 274 16.14 11.07 3.17
C ASN A 274 15.50 10.96 1.78
N MET A 275 14.23 10.50 1.75
CA MET A 275 13.36 10.54 0.58
C MET A 275 11.90 10.77 0.98
N VAL A 276 11.05 11.02 0.01
CA VAL A 276 9.58 10.98 0.17
C VAL A 276 9.07 9.72 -0.52
N ALA A 277 8.38 8.84 0.21
CA ALA A 277 7.69 7.71 -0.39
C ALA A 277 6.45 8.24 -1.15
N ALA A 278 6.48 8.14 -2.47
CA ALA A 278 5.37 8.60 -3.32
C ALA A 278 4.18 7.61 -3.32
N PHE A 279 4.30 6.51 -2.61
CA PHE A 279 3.34 5.42 -2.46
C PHE A 279 2.83 5.33 -1.01
N THR A 280 1.80 4.55 -0.79
CA THR A 280 1.25 4.22 0.54
C THR A 280 2.02 3.07 1.16
N THR A 281 1.93 2.94 2.49
CA THR A 281 2.53 1.87 3.28
C THR A 281 1.54 1.42 4.36
N ASP A 282 1.87 0.38 5.10
CA ASP A 282 1.08 -0.08 6.26
C ASP A 282 1.13 0.85 7.48
N ILE A 283 2.03 1.84 7.51
CA ILE A 283 2.23 2.72 8.69
C ILE A 283 0.93 3.39 9.16
N PRO A 284 0.08 3.98 8.29
CA PRO A 284 -1.17 4.58 8.75
C PRO A 284 -2.10 3.62 9.48
N ALA A 285 -2.04 2.34 9.14
CA ALA A 285 -2.84 1.31 9.77
C ALA A 285 -2.21 0.73 11.06
N LEU A 286 -0.98 1.11 11.41
CA LEU A 286 -0.20 0.64 12.56
C LEU A 286 -0.01 1.71 13.64
N SER A 287 -0.90 2.68 13.74
CA SER A 287 -0.78 3.87 14.61
C SER A 287 -0.55 3.56 16.11
N ASN A 288 -0.84 2.34 16.57
CA ASN A 288 -0.65 1.91 17.95
C ASN A 288 0.70 1.19 18.18
N TRP A 289 1.54 1.07 17.17
CA TRP A 289 2.80 0.32 17.25
C TRP A 289 4.05 1.21 17.44
N GLY A 290 3.92 2.53 17.47
CA GLY A 290 5.06 3.42 17.74
C GLY A 290 4.94 4.85 17.24
#